data_ed1826792dd671cbc5d7a40c8700348c
#
_entry.id   ed1826792dd671cbc5d7a40c8700348c
#
_cell.length_a   1.000
_cell.length_b   1.000
_cell.length_c   1.000
_cell.angle_alpha   90.00
_cell.angle_beta   90.00
_cell.angle_gamma   90.00
#
_symmetry.space_group_name_H-M   'P 1'
#
loop_
_entity.id
_entity.type
_entity.pdbx_description
1 polymer ?
#
loop_
_entity_poly.entity_id
_entity_poly.type
_entity_poly.pdbx_seq_one_letter_code
_entity_poly.pdbx_strand_id
1 'polypeptide(L)'
;MNLKFSRNLFSALLVLSLVLTGCSSSSSGSANLANYQGMKVQAEDCAYGGEIQSVEALDAYSVKFTLCTPDASFAQKMSSPVLAIQDKDFLDSHQGDSALMTAEVNGTGPFTLITNNPDLPIQLSLSSSYWGTPPRITDIYFHWYKDTDVTIPRQYRSLGDVFNSIKPRAIASIQEDTDFSGISHDSLNLVYIGFNNKISPMDNVVVRQAIAFMIDQTELAQNYLPAGTIPATQVIPSYSSTGASTALDWYQVRPKDSIDALGSAGFDFTQEITLAYDSTSSAYIQYPIQIAESIQMSLESIGLNIVLKPMNTEEFNQAMSDGTEMMFIGTYEARYNEGAAFYEIPLLRQTERFGEPYLGLKQGFLAVQKEASSIARQAKFDELNQTFKDQVPFIPIGYVIQWSYFRNTISSASTNAWFENYEDLANQSLTLQVYDGIRPVSLWPADETDNDTFRITRLLYDTLVTEGYGGTGLQPSLADSWVSNTEMTEWTFYLRYNVQFTNGATLDANDVVASFAAIWDTSDPNHKGRTGEFLIFQELFGSLLNNPE
;
A
#
# COMPACT_ATOMS: atom_id res chain seq x y z
N MET A 1 -13.57 -32.44 -61.78
CA MET A 1 -13.52 -31.53 -62.91
C MET A 1 -12.72 -30.32 -62.50
N ASN A 2 -11.40 -30.38 -62.63
CA ASN A 2 -10.55 -29.69 -63.61
C ASN A 2 -10.92 -28.23 -63.76
N LEU A 3 -10.06 -27.23 -63.55
CA LEU A 3 -8.72 -26.82 -64.00
C LEU A 3 -8.28 -25.62 -63.15
N LYS A 4 -7.08 -25.48 -62.55
CA LYS A 4 -5.76 -25.11 -63.02
C LYS A 4 -5.66 -23.81 -63.87
N PHE A 5 -4.78 -22.91 -63.40
CA PHE A 5 -3.71 -22.12 -64.03
C PHE A 5 -3.70 -20.67 -63.47
N SER A 6 -2.71 -20.20 -62.85
CA SER A 6 -1.26 -19.94 -63.05
C SER A 6 -0.97 -18.50 -63.51
N ARG A 7 -0.13 -17.84 -62.72
CA ARG A 7 1.13 -17.12 -63.07
C ARG A 7 1.12 -15.68 -63.59
N ASN A 8 1.96 -14.93 -62.88
CA ASN A 8 2.98 -13.94 -63.28
C ASN A 8 2.60 -12.45 -63.34
N LEU A 9 3.27 -11.73 -62.42
CA LEU A 9 4.37 -10.76 -62.64
C LEU A 9 4.07 -9.54 -63.55
N PHE A 10 4.16 -8.32 -63.02
CA PHE A 10 5.25 -7.38 -63.34
C PHE A 10 5.13 -6.10 -62.52
N SER A 11 6.28 -5.59 -62.13
CA SER A 11 6.60 -4.34 -61.45
C SER A 11 6.24 -3.10 -62.28
N ALA A 12 5.85 -2.02 -61.60
CA ALA A 12 6.15 -0.67 -62.09
C ALA A 12 6.24 0.31 -60.88
N LEU A 13 7.43 0.81 -60.63
CA LEU A 13 7.71 2.02 -59.84
C LEU A 13 7.10 3.22 -60.55
N LEU A 14 6.35 4.03 -59.80
CA LEU A 14 6.05 5.41 -60.22
C LEU A 14 6.43 6.34 -59.05
N VAL A 15 7.56 7.04 -59.25
CA VAL A 15 7.99 8.17 -58.43
C VAL A 15 7.13 9.37 -58.80
N LEU A 16 6.35 9.90 -57.88
CA LEU A 16 5.64 11.17 -58.05
C LEU A 16 6.16 12.16 -56.99
N SER A 17 6.99 13.09 -57.46
CA SER A 17 7.45 14.25 -56.72
C SER A 17 6.34 15.27 -56.62
N LEU A 18 5.84 15.53 -55.37
CA LEU A 18 4.92 16.65 -55.06
C LEU A 18 5.69 17.73 -54.30
N VAL A 19 5.78 18.87 -54.95
CA VAL A 19 6.25 20.14 -54.40
C VAL A 19 5.20 20.67 -53.41
N LEU A 20 5.60 20.80 -52.14
CA LEU A 20 4.81 21.44 -51.10
C LEU A 20 5.15 22.93 -51.03
N THR A 21 4.24 23.76 -51.52
CA THR A 21 4.18 25.18 -51.17
C THR A 21 3.64 25.35 -49.76
N GLY A 22 4.35 26.13 -48.95
CA GLY A 22 4.05 26.39 -47.58
C GLY A 22 2.75 27.13 -47.33
N CYS A 23 2.08 26.72 -46.23
CA CYS A 23 1.18 27.58 -45.49
C CYS A 23 1.68 27.62 -44.04
N SER A 24 1.93 28.84 -43.60
CA SER A 24 2.25 29.18 -42.23
C SER A 24 1.13 28.75 -41.30
N SER A 25 1.39 27.81 -40.40
CA SER A 25 0.56 27.54 -39.25
C SER A 25 1.28 28.04 -38.00
N SER A 26 0.50 28.77 -37.21
CA SER A 26 0.80 29.30 -35.88
C SER A 26 1.66 28.36 -35.03
N SER A 27 2.72 28.87 -34.49
CA SER A 27 3.58 28.24 -33.50
C SER A 27 2.82 27.97 -32.21
N SER A 28 2.35 26.75 -32.01
CA SER A 28 2.17 26.21 -30.67
C SER A 28 3.57 26.03 -30.05
N GLY A 29 3.77 26.59 -28.85
CA GLY A 29 5.07 26.65 -28.20
C GLY A 29 5.69 25.28 -28.00
N SER A 30 6.70 24.99 -28.79
CA SER A 30 7.71 24.01 -28.40
C SER A 30 8.54 24.71 -27.32
N ALA A 31 8.37 24.28 -26.07
CA ALA A 31 9.28 24.62 -24.98
C ALA A 31 10.70 24.35 -25.47
N ASN A 32 11.59 25.30 -25.24
CA ASN A 32 12.96 25.31 -25.73
C ASN A 32 13.76 24.29 -24.90
N LEU A 33 13.66 23.00 -25.23
CA LEU A 33 14.32 21.86 -24.56
C LEU A 33 15.86 22.00 -24.50
N ALA A 34 16.44 22.92 -25.27
CA ALA A 34 17.90 23.11 -25.35
C ALA A 34 18.55 23.72 -24.10
N ASN A 35 17.78 24.25 -23.13
CA ASN A 35 18.27 24.92 -21.91
C ASN A 35 17.61 24.42 -20.62
N TYR A 36 16.96 23.25 -20.63
CA TYR A 36 16.39 22.67 -19.41
C TYR A 36 17.50 22.33 -18.41
N GLN A 37 17.39 22.85 -17.19
CA GLN A 37 18.31 22.53 -16.11
C GLN A 37 17.62 21.53 -15.18
N GLY A 38 17.94 20.24 -15.35
CA GLY A 38 17.42 19.19 -14.49
C GLY A 38 17.99 19.27 -13.08
N MET A 39 17.12 19.12 -12.11
CA MET A 39 17.51 18.96 -10.70
C MET A 39 18.01 17.54 -10.44
N LYS A 40 18.79 17.40 -9.38
CA LYS A 40 19.22 16.13 -8.85
C LYS A 40 19.34 16.18 -7.34
N VAL A 41 18.79 15.20 -6.64
CA VAL A 41 19.08 14.90 -5.24
C VAL A 41 19.77 13.55 -5.16
N GLN A 42 20.81 13.41 -4.35
CA GLN A 42 21.57 12.16 -4.26
C GLN A 42 22.23 11.96 -2.91
N ALA A 43 22.32 10.71 -2.48
CA ALA A 43 23.18 10.30 -1.38
C ALA A 43 24.65 10.29 -1.84
N GLU A 44 25.58 10.56 -0.92
CA GLU A 44 27.03 10.46 -1.18
C GLU A 44 27.39 9.00 -1.55
N ASP A 45 26.84 8.06 -0.77
CA ASP A 45 26.92 6.62 -1.03
C ASP A 45 25.69 5.89 -0.45
N CYS A 46 25.69 4.57 -0.52
CA CYS A 46 24.58 3.74 -0.01
C CYS A 46 24.71 3.34 1.48
N ALA A 47 25.69 3.87 2.21
CA ALA A 47 25.89 3.53 3.63
C ALA A 47 24.89 4.25 4.56
N TYR A 48 24.13 5.22 4.05
CA TYR A 48 23.10 5.94 4.83
C TYR A 48 21.90 5.04 5.24
N GLY A 49 21.80 3.81 4.68
CA GLY A 49 20.81 2.82 5.09
C GLY A 49 19.47 2.87 4.36
N GLY A 50 19.30 3.78 3.39
CA GLY A 50 18.11 3.81 2.53
C GLY A 50 18.33 3.10 1.20
N GLU A 51 17.25 2.96 0.44
CA GLU A 51 17.22 2.25 -0.83
C GLU A 51 17.54 3.16 -2.04
N ILE A 52 17.16 4.44 -1.99
CA ILE A 52 17.35 5.38 -3.10
C ILE A 52 18.77 5.96 -3.05
N GLN A 53 19.52 5.86 -4.14
CA GLN A 53 20.80 6.53 -4.27
C GLN A 53 20.67 7.91 -4.88
N SER A 54 19.81 8.08 -5.91
CA SER A 54 19.57 9.40 -6.51
C SER A 54 18.22 9.47 -7.21
N VAL A 55 17.67 10.69 -7.29
CA VAL A 55 16.54 11.07 -8.14
C VAL A 55 17.01 12.23 -9.03
N GLU A 56 16.90 12.08 -10.35
CA GLU A 56 17.48 12.99 -11.34
C GLU A 56 16.51 13.28 -12.48
N ALA A 57 16.24 14.57 -12.74
CA ALA A 57 15.55 15.04 -13.93
C ALA A 57 16.52 15.03 -15.12
N LEU A 58 16.36 14.07 -16.03
CA LEU A 58 17.21 13.94 -17.22
C LEU A 58 16.88 14.99 -18.27
N ASP A 59 15.61 15.30 -18.40
CA ASP A 59 15.02 16.37 -19.20
C ASP A 59 13.67 16.77 -18.56
N ALA A 60 12.90 17.66 -19.20
CA ALA A 60 11.64 18.15 -18.64
C ALA A 60 10.58 17.07 -18.41
N TYR A 61 10.71 15.90 -19.04
CA TYR A 61 9.69 14.83 -19.00
C TYR A 61 10.26 13.45 -18.70
N SER A 62 11.51 13.37 -18.22
CA SER A 62 12.16 12.10 -17.89
C SER A 62 12.85 12.18 -16.54
N VAL A 63 12.45 11.32 -15.62
CA VAL A 63 13.02 11.23 -14.26
C VAL A 63 13.64 9.86 -14.08
N LYS A 64 14.91 9.84 -13.64
CA LYS A 64 15.63 8.62 -13.32
C LYS A 64 15.82 8.48 -11.81
N PHE A 65 15.49 7.31 -11.30
CA PHE A 65 15.82 6.83 -9.97
C PHE A 65 16.98 5.84 -10.06
N THR A 66 18.00 6.02 -9.23
CA THR A 66 19.07 5.04 -9.05
C THR A 66 18.95 4.48 -7.63
N LEU A 67 19.03 3.17 -7.50
CA LEU A 67 18.83 2.46 -6.23
C LEU A 67 20.14 1.87 -5.72
N CYS A 68 20.28 1.77 -4.41
CA CYS A 68 21.39 1.14 -3.72
C CYS A 68 21.38 -0.39 -3.87
N THR A 69 20.21 -0.97 -4.00
CA THR A 69 19.99 -2.42 -4.15
C THR A 69 18.95 -2.68 -5.24
N PRO A 70 18.99 -3.83 -5.91
CA PRO A 70 17.95 -4.20 -6.85
C PRO A 70 16.55 -4.20 -6.19
N ASP A 71 15.57 -3.59 -6.86
CA ASP A 71 14.17 -3.66 -6.45
C ASP A 71 13.22 -3.78 -7.65
N ALA A 72 12.76 -5.00 -7.91
CA ALA A 72 11.77 -5.28 -8.95
C ALA A 72 10.37 -4.80 -8.58
N SER A 73 10.12 -4.42 -7.32
CA SER A 73 8.85 -3.86 -6.83
C SER A 73 8.81 -2.33 -6.87
N PHE A 74 9.92 -1.68 -7.27
CA PHE A 74 10.06 -0.23 -7.18
C PHE A 74 8.91 0.55 -7.84
N ALA A 75 8.53 0.15 -9.06
CA ALA A 75 7.41 0.81 -9.74
C ALA A 75 6.09 0.68 -8.96
N GLN A 76 5.87 -0.45 -8.26
CA GLN A 76 4.69 -0.67 -7.44
C GLN A 76 4.69 0.25 -6.21
N LYS A 77 5.86 0.45 -5.57
CA LYS A 77 6.04 1.39 -4.46
C LYS A 77 5.68 2.82 -4.86
N MET A 78 5.95 3.20 -6.12
CA MET A 78 5.63 4.55 -6.65
C MET A 78 4.13 4.86 -6.75
N SER A 79 3.23 3.90 -6.51
CA SER A 79 1.79 4.12 -6.43
C SER A 79 1.31 4.57 -5.04
N SER A 80 2.20 4.59 -4.05
CA SER A 80 1.84 4.99 -2.67
C SER A 80 1.41 6.46 -2.62
N PRO A 81 0.27 6.80 -2.00
CA PRO A 81 -0.24 8.17 -1.92
C PRO A 81 0.72 9.18 -1.28
N VAL A 82 1.63 8.71 -0.39
CA VAL A 82 2.64 9.59 0.23
C VAL A 82 3.65 10.15 -0.78
N LEU A 83 3.75 9.54 -1.98
CA LEU A 83 4.62 9.95 -3.07
C LEU A 83 3.91 10.85 -4.09
N ALA A 84 2.83 11.51 -3.69
CA ALA A 84 2.11 12.48 -4.51
C ALA A 84 3.04 13.63 -4.94
N ILE A 85 3.01 13.94 -6.24
CA ILE A 85 3.89 14.95 -6.81
C ILE A 85 3.34 16.36 -6.54
N GLN A 86 4.22 17.25 -6.10
CA GLN A 86 3.96 18.64 -5.79
C GLN A 86 4.59 19.56 -6.83
N ASP A 87 3.96 20.68 -7.13
CA ASP A 87 4.59 21.79 -7.85
C ASP A 87 5.76 22.33 -7.00
N LYS A 88 6.95 22.33 -7.57
CA LYS A 88 8.18 22.76 -6.90
C LYS A 88 8.08 24.19 -6.34
N ASP A 89 7.57 25.14 -7.14
CA ASP A 89 7.51 26.54 -6.73
C ASP A 89 6.45 26.72 -5.62
N PHE A 90 5.37 25.96 -5.66
CA PHE A 90 4.38 25.92 -4.59
C PHE A 90 4.99 25.32 -3.30
N LEU A 91 5.69 24.20 -3.40
CA LEU A 91 6.37 23.55 -2.29
C LEU A 91 7.39 24.49 -1.63
N ASP A 92 8.22 25.19 -2.44
CA ASP A 92 9.20 26.17 -1.98
C ASP A 92 8.54 27.36 -1.27
N SER A 93 7.42 27.86 -1.79
CA SER A 93 6.68 28.97 -1.18
C SER A 93 6.03 28.62 0.15
N HIS A 94 5.66 27.36 0.34
CA HIS A 94 5.03 26.80 1.55
C HIS A 94 6.03 26.09 2.46
N GLN A 95 7.30 25.95 2.03
CA GLN A 95 8.40 25.35 2.80
C GLN A 95 8.08 23.93 3.31
N GLY A 96 7.28 23.15 2.60
CA GLY A 96 6.84 21.82 3.06
C GLY A 96 6.11 21.82 4.41
N ASP A 97 5.55 22.95 4.83
CA ASP A 97 4.80 23.06 6.07
C ASP A 97 3.38 22.49 5.88
N SER A 98 3.08 21.42 6.61
CA SER A 98 1.83 20.68 6.47
C SER A 98 0.57 21.54 6.67
N ALA A 99 0.62 22.54 7.57
CA ALA A 99 -0.53 23.41 7.81
C ALA A 99 -0.76 24.37 6.64
N LEU A 100 0.32 24.92 6.07
CA LEU A 100 0.24 25.78 4.88
C LEU A 100 -0.21 24.99 3.65
N MET A 101 0.37 23.80 3.42
CA MET A 101 0.00 22.89 2.33
C MET A 101 -1.46 22.41 2.43
N THR A 102 -2.03 22.34 3.65
CA THR A 102 -3.43 21.99 3.90
C THR A 102 -4.38 23.18 3.69
N ALA A 103 -3.90 24.38 3.98
CA ALA A 103 -4.70 25.59 3.79
C ALA A 103 -4.88 25.95 2.30
N GLU A 104 -3.84 25.69 1.49
CA GLU A 104 -3.83 25.90 0.04
C GLU A 104 -3.38 24.62 -0.67
N VAL A 105 -4.35 23.88 -1.22
CA VAL A 105 -4.06 22.64 -1.95
C VAL A 105 -3.78 22.95 -3.42
N ASN A 106 -2.64 22.46 -3.91
CA ASN A 106 -2.22 22.62 -5.31
C ASN A 106 -1.79 21.26 -5.88
N GLY A 107 -2.68 20.54 -6.52
CA GLY A 107 -2.42 19.21 -7.06
C GLY A 107 -2.83 19.07 -8.52
N THR A 108 -2.63 17.89 -9.06
CA THR A 108 -2.94 17.52 -10.45
C THR A 108 -4.17 16.63 -10.55
N GLY A 109 -4.77 16.24 -9.42
CA GLY A 109 -5.86 15.29 -9.33
C GLY A 109 -7.17 15.76 -9.94
N PRO A 110 -8.18 14.84 -10.03
CA PRO A 110 -9.45 15.12 -10.68
C PRO A 110 -10.33 16.14 -9.94
N PHE A 111 -10.05 16.43 -8.68
CA PHE A 111 -10.82 17.39 -7.87
C PHE A 111 -9.92 18.47 -7.24
N THR A 112 -10.54 19.60 -6.92
CA THR A 112 -9.92 20.70 -6.18
C THR A 112 -10.61 20.90 -4.84
N LEU A 113 -9.87 21.38 -3.84
CA LEU A 113 -10.41 21.70 -2.52
C LEU A 113 -11.23 23.00 -2.59
N ILE A 114 -12.49 22.95 -2.12
CA ILE A 114 -13.37 24.12 -2.01
C ILE A 114 -13.39 24.64 -0.57
N THR A 115 -13.49 23.74 0.41
CA THR A 115 -13.45 24.12 1.81
C THR A 115 -12.93 22.99 2.68
N ASN A 116 -12.11 23.35 3.68
CA ASN A 116 -11.66 22.49 4.77
C ASN A 116 -11.99 23.13 6.14
N ASN A 117 -13.13 23.82 6.25
CA ASN A 117 -13.57 24.37 7.52
C ASN A 117 -13.86 23.24 8.53
N PRO A 118 -13.28 23.27 9.76
CA PRO A 118 -13.47 22.22 10.76
C PRO A 118 -14.93 21.93 11.14
N ASP A 119 -15.80 22.93 11.03
CA ASP A 119 -17.23 22.81 11.36
C ASP A 119 -18.12 22.28 10.23
N LEU A 120 -17.54 22.11 9.02
CA LEU A 120 -18.23 21.68 7.80
C LEU A 120 -17.61 20.40 7.23
N PRO A 121 -18.33 19.68 6.35
CA PRO A 121 -17.70 18.65 5.53
C PRO A 121 -16.52 19.22 4.72
N ILE A 122 -15.51 18.40 4.43
CA ILE A 122 -14.56 18.76 3.38
C ILE A 122 -15.32 18.68 2.05
N GLN A 123 -15.30 19.78 1.30
CA GLN A 123 -15.90 19.82 -0.03
C GLN A 123 -14.82 19.86 -1.10
N LEU A 124 -14.93 18.92 -2.02
CA LEU A 124 -14.14 18.88 -3.24
C LEU A 124 -15.05 19.17 -4.43
N SER A 125 -14.52 19.86 -5.46
CA SER A 125 -15.22 20.08 -6.73
C SER A 125 -14.34 19.67 -7.90
N LEU A 126 -14.95 19.28 -9.02
CA LEU A 126 -14.26 18.81 -10.21
C LEU A 126 -13.22 19.84 -10.69
N SER A 127 -12.00 19.40 -10.93
CA SER A 127 -10.93 20.23 -11.47
C SER A 127 -11.15 20.55 -12.96
N SER A 128 -11.12 21.82 -13.29
CA SER A 128 -11.25 22.26 -14.71
C SER A 128 -9.97 22.05 -15.52
N SER A 129 -8.84 21.82 -14.85
CA SER A 129 -7.53 21.58 -15.47
C SER A 129 -7.11 20.09 -15.43
N TYR A 130 -8.01 19.19 -15.03
CA TYR A 130 -7.67 17.79 -14.93
C TYR A 130 -7.22 17.22 -16.29
N TRP A 131 -6.08 16.57 -16.28
CA TRP A 131 -5.42 16.03 -17.48
C TRP A 131 -6.05 14.71 -17.98
N GLY A 132 -6.72 13.97 -17.08
CA GLY A 132 -7.36 12.69 -17.37
C GLY A 132 -8.79 12.83 -17.89
N THR A 133 -9.52 11.71 -17.88
CA THR A 133 -10.96 11.73 -18.18
C THR A 133 -11.72 12.35 -17.02
N PRO A 134 -12.44 13.45 -17.20
CA PRO A 134 -13.17 14.09 -16.11
C PRO A 134 -14.19 13.14 -15.47
N PRO A 135 -14.22 13.01 -14.13
CA PRO A 135 -15.27 12.30 -13.41
C PRO A 135 -16.68 12.79 -13.77
N ARG A 136 -17.68 11.90 -13.59
CA ARG A 136 -19.09 12.27 -13.76
C ARG A 136 -19.64 13.02 -12.55
N ILE A 137 -19.11 12.72 -11.37
CA ILE A 137 -19.43 13.42 -10.13
C ILE A 137 -18.71 14.77 -10.17
N THR A 138 -19.43 15.85 -9.86
CA THR A 138 -18.85 17.20 -9.87
C THR A 138 -18.45 17.69 -8.49
N ASP A 139 -19.12 17.20 -7.44
CA ASP A 139 -18.87 17.62 -6.07
C ASP A 139 -18.90 16.43 -5.12
N ILE A 140 -17.94 16.37 -4.18
CA ILE A 140 -17.87 15.36 -3.14
C ILE A 140 -17.80 16.06 -1.78
N TYR A 141 -18.63 15.60 -0.84
CA TYR A 141 -18.69 16.08 0.52
C TYR A 141 -18.29 14.96 1.46
N PHE A 142 -17.14 15.11 2.16
CA PHE A 142 -16.68 14.15 3.15
C PHE A 142 -17.14 14.54 4.54
N HIS A 143 -17.83 13.62 5.19
CA HIS A 143 -18.37 13.69 6.56
C HIS A 143 -17.69 12.66 7.44
N TRP A 144 -17.73 12.87 8.76
CA TRP A 144 -17.15 11.94 9.73
C TRP A 144 -18.19 11.42 10.68
N TYR A 145 -18.01 10.14 11.05
CA TYR A 145 -18.87 9.53 12.05
C TYR A 145 -18.68 10.20 13.41
N LYS A 146 -19.80 10.30 14.14
CA LYS A 146 -19.83 10.63 15.57
C LYS A 146 -20.55 9.49 16.28
N ASP A 147 -19.90 8.88 17.31
CA ASP A 147 -20.50 7.85 18.19
C ASP A 147 -21.11 6.65 17.44
N THR A 148 -20.35 6.03 16.52
CA THR A 148 -20.81 4.92 15.67
C THR A 148 -20.19 3.57 16.02
N ASP A 149 -19.85 3.31 17.28
CA ASP A 149 -19.16 2.06 17.67
C ASP A 149 -19.98 0.79 17.41
N VAL A 150 -21.31 0.89 17.47
CA VAL A 150 -22.21 -0.27 17.38
C VAL A 150 -23.17 -0.20 16.19
N THR A 151 -23.47 0.98 15.68
CA THR A 151 -24.47 1.16 14.60
C THR A 151 -24.21 2.45 13.82
N ILE A 152 -24.47 2.43 12.51
CA ILE A 152 -24.56 3.65 11.71
C ILE A 152 -25.95 4.27 11.92
N PRO A 153 -26.06 5.47 12.52
CA PRO A 153 -27.35 6.10 12.78
C PRO A 153 -28.18 6.30 11.50
N ARG A 154 -29.50 6.13 11.60
CA ARG A 154 -30.41 6.29 10.45
C ARG A 154 -30.28 7.65 9.78
N GLN A 155 -29.98 8.71 10.55
CA GLN A 155 -29.75 10.05 9.98
C GLN A 155 -28.58 10.08 8.97
N TYR A 156 -27.48 9.37 9.24
CA TYR A 156 -26.37 9.26 8.27
C TYR A 156 -26.80 8.44 7.07
N ARG A 157 -27.44 7.28 7.29
CA ARG A 157 -27.93 6.42 6.21
C ARG A 157 -28.96 7.09 5.31
N SER A 158 -29.74 8.07 5.80
CA SER A 158 -30.68 8.83 4.97
C SER A 158 -30.02 9.88 4.08
N LEU A 159 -28.83 10.35 4.45
CA LEU A 159 -28.12 11.43 3.75
C LEU A 159 -26.91 10.93 2.94
N GLY A 160 -26.24 9.88 3.42
CA GLY A 160 -25.00 9.38 2.83
C GLY A 160 -25.24 8.57 1.56
N ASP A 161 -24.30 8.68 0.64
CA ASP A 161 -24.23 7.90 -0.60
C ASP A 161 -23.19 6.80 -0.53
N VAL A 162 -22.07 7.05 0.17
CA VAL A 162 -20.96 6.11 0.39
C VAL A 162 -20.58 6.09 1.86
N PHE A 163 -20.27 4.89 2.37
CA PHE A 163 -19.88 4.66 3.76
C PHE A 163 -18.62 3.80 3.80
N ASN A 164 -17.54 4.37 4.34
CA ASN A 164 -16.23 3.72 4.47
C ASN A 164 -15.81 3.64 5.93
N SER A 165 -14.71 2.92 6.21
CA SER A 165 -14.09 2.85 7.54
C SER A 165 -15.07 2.56 8.68
N ILE A 166 -16.08 1.73 8.38
CA ILE A 166 -17.13 1.35 9.33
C ILE A 166 -16.52 0.39 10.36
N LYS A 167 -16.68 0.72 11.65
CA LYS A 167 -16.25 -0.17 12.72
C LYS A 167 -16.94 -1.54 12.62
N PRO A 168 -16.24 -2.66 12.85
CA PRO A 168 -16.78 -4.01 12.63
C PRO A 168 -18.14 -4.27 13.29
N ARG A 169 -18.36 -3.75 14.50
CA ARG A 169 -19.65 -3.89 15.23
C ARG A 169 -20.80 -3.15 14.59
N ALA A 170 -20.54 -2.11 13.81
CA ALA A 170 -21.58 -1.29 13.16
C ALA A 170 -21.93 -1.77 11.75
N ILE A 171 -21.15 -2.69 11.16
CA ILE A 171 -21.35 -3.20 9.79
C ILE A 171 -22.75 -3.78 9.60
N ALA A 172 -23.26 -4.58 10.55
CA ALA A 172 -24.59 -5.19 10.45
C ALA A 172 -25.69 -4.14 10.21
N SER A 173 -25.57 -2.95 10.80
CA SER A 173 -26.56 -1.90 10.67
C SER A 173 -26.75 -1.34 9.26
N ILE A 174 -25.71 -1.44 8.41
CA ILE A 174 -25.78 -1.02 7.00
C ILE A 174 -26.02 -2.22 6.07
N GLN A 175 -25.52 -3.41 6.43
CA GLN A 175 -25.80 -4.64 5.67
C GLN A 175 -27.29 -5.01 5.66
N GLU A 176 -28.01 -4.71 6.74
CA GLU A 176 -29.45 -4.94 6.85
C GLU A 176 -30.28 -3.87 6.10
N ASP A 177 -29.67 -2.78 5.68
CA ASP A 177 -30.33 -1.69 4.97
C ASP A 177 -30.35 -1.97 3.47
N THR A 178 -31.53 -2.29 2.93
CA THR A 178 -31.72 -2.67 1.53
C THR A 178 -31.43 -1.54 0.51
N ASP A 179 -31.20 -0.31 0.97
CA ASP A 179 -30.84 0.81 0.12
C ASP A 179 -29.34 0.83 -0.25
N PHE A 180 -28.54 -0.05 0.36
CA PHE A 180 -27.08 -0.10 0.17
C PHE A 180 -26.62 -1.48 -0.28
N SER A 181 -25.52 -1.47 -1.04
CA SER A 181 -24.75 -2.66 -1.42
C SER A 181 -23.30 -2.50 -1.01
N GLY A 182 -22.73 -3.54 -0.39
CA GLY A 182 -21.32 -3.58 -0.01
C GLY A 182 -20.44 -4.08 -1.15
N ILE A 183 -19.28 -3.47 -1.31
CA ILE A 183 -18.19 -3.93 -2.17
C ILE A 183 -16.97 -4.14 -1.29
N SER A 184 -16.35 -5.31 -1.38
CA SER A 184 -15.13 -5.62 -0.66
C SER A 184 -13.89 -5.07 -1.35
N HIS A 185 -12.89 -4.71 -0.54
CA HIS A 185 -11.54 -4.46 -1.01
C HIS A 185 -10.73 -5.76 -0.94
N ASP A 186 -9.88 -6.01 -1.92
CA ASP A 186 -8.86 -7.06 -1.86
C ASP A 186 -7.76 -6.61 -0.87
N SER A 187 -8.13 -6.55 0.40
CA SER A 187 -7.35 -5.93 1.46
C SER A 187 -6.02 -6.66 1.69
N LEU A 188 -4.95 -5.90 1.83
CA LEU A 188 -3.61 -6.38 2.11
C LEU A 188 -3.29 -6.41 3.62
N ASN A 189 -4.32 -6.51 4.46
CA ASN A 189 -4.21 -6.54 5.92
C ASN A 189 -4.12 -7.97 6.42
N LEU A 190 -3.01 -8.31 7.08
CA LEU A 190 -2.72 -9.62 7.65
C LEU A 190 -2.78 -9.56 9.18
N VAL A 191 -3.51 -10.51 9.79
CA VAL A 191 -3.40 -10.83 11.23
C VAL A 191 -2.55 -12.07 11.38
N TYR A 192 -1.61 -12.06 12.33
CA TYR A 192 -0.65 -13.14 12.51
C TYR A 192 -0.25 -13.35 13.98
N ILE A 193 0.34 -14.51 14.30
CA ILE A 193 1.03 -14.78 15.56
C ILE A 193 2.53 -14.69 15.29
N GLY A 194 3.20 -13.69 15.86
CA GLY A 194 4.64 -13.46 15.69
C GLY A 194 5.47 -14.12 16.79
N PHE A 195 6.75 -14.39 16.47
CA PHE A 195 7.73 -14.97 17.38
C PHE A 195 9.01 -14.15 17.42
N ASN A 196 9.50 -13.85 18.61
CA ASN A 196 10.82 -13.26 18.79
C ASN A 196 11.87 -14.37 18.98
N ASN A 197 12.66 -14.62 17.94
CA ASN A 197 13.65 -15.70 17.95
C ASN A 197 14.91 -15.42 18.80
N LYS A 198 15.00 -14.28 19.48
CA LYS A 198 16.01 -13.99 20.52
C LYS A 198 15.60 -14.52 21.88
N ILE A 199 14.33 -14.81 22.09
CA ILE A 199 13.78 -15.16 23.40
C ILE A 199 13.43 -16.65 23.42
N SER A 200 14.10 -17.42 24.33
CA SER A 200 13.79 -18.85 24.53
C SER A 200 12.35 -19.00 25.06
N PRO A 201 11.57 -20.00 24.56
CA PRO A 201 11.97 -21.07 23.65
C PRO A 201 11.74 -20.76 22.16
N MET A 202 11.40 -19.52 21.78
CA MET A 202 11.13 -19.15 20.39
C MET A 202 12.39 -19.09 19.51
N ASP A 203 13.59 -19.14 20.10
CA ASP A 203 14.87 -19.35 19.39
C ASP A 203 14.94 -20.72 18.71
N ASN A 204 14.19 -21.70 19.19
CA ASN A 204 14.12 -23.03 18.60
C ASN A 204 13.02 -23.12 17.53
N VAL A 205 13.41 -23.33 16.27
CA VAL A 205 12.46 -23.45 15.15
C VAL A 205 11.47 -24.62 15.34
N VAL A 206 11.88 -25.71 15.99
CA VAL A 206 11.00 -26.87 16.25
C VAL A 206 9.83 -26.48 17.15
N VAL A 207 10.06 -25.60 18.13
CA VAL A 207 9.00 -25.10 19.01
C VAL A 207 8.03 -24.22 18.22
N ARG A 208 8.52 -23.32 17.35
CA ARG A 208 7.66 -22.48 16.51
C ARG A 208 6.82 -23.32 15.52
N GLN A 209 7.43 -24.35 14.92
CA GLN A 209 6.72 -25.30 14.04
C GLN A 209 5.68 -26.12 14.81
N ALA A 210 5.99 -26.57 16.02
CA ALA A 210 5.06 -27.30 16.88
C ALA A 210 3.85 -26.43 17.25
N ILE A 211 4.06 -25.14 17.56
CA ILE A 211 2.98 -24.17 17.78
C ILE A 211 2.15 -24.02 16.48
N ALA A 212 2.80 -23.90 15.32
CA ALA A 212 2.09 -23.76 14.03
C ALA A 212 1.18 -24.95 13.72
N PHE A 213 1.53 -26.17 14.13
CA PHE A 213 0.67 -27.36 14.01
C PHE A 213 -0.58 -27.33 14.91
N MET A 214 -0.68 -26.38 15.83
CA MET A 214 -1.83 -26.23 16.74
C MET A 214 -2.78 -25.12 16.36
N ILE A 215 -2.41 -24.26 15.40
CA ILE A 215 -3.21 -23.08 15.04
C ILE A 215 -4.17 -23.44 13.89
N ASP A 216 -5.47 -23.36 14.18
CA ASP A 216 -6.53 -23.44 13.17
C ASP A 216 -6.88 -22.04 12.67
N GLN A 217 -6.27 -21.65 11.53
CA GLN A 217 -6.51 -20.33 10.91
C GLN A 217 -7.98 -20.13 10.54
N THR A 218 -8.67 -21.20 10.13
CA THR A 218 -10.07 -21.12 9.72
C THR A 218 -10.96 -20.81 10.92
N GLU A 219 -10.75 -21.52 12.03
CA GLU A 219 -11.48 -21.28 13.28
C GLU A 219 -11.23 -19.85 13.80
N LEU A 220 -9.96 -19.45 13.89
CA LEU A 220 -9.60 -18.13 14.40
C LEU A 220 -10.15 -17.00 13.53
N ALA A 221 -10.00 -17.11 12.20
CA ALA A 221 -10.48 -16.09 11.28
C ALA A 221 -12.00 -15.93 11.30
N GLN A 222 -12.75 -17.04 11.32
CA GLN A 222 -14.22 -17.01 11.24
C GLN A 222 -14.89 -16.57 12.55
N ASN A 223 -14.28 -16.89 13.71
CA ASN A 223 -14.92 -16.66 15.00
C ASN A 223 -14.51 -15.34 15.66
N TYR A 224 -13.30 -14.81 15.39
CA TYR A 224 -12.74 -13.71 16.17
C TYR A 224 -12.31 -12.50 15.34
N LEU A 225 -12.14 -12.65 14.02
CA LEU A 225 -11.80 -11.55 13.13
C LEU A 225 -13.07 -10.97 12.46
N PRO A 226 -12.98 -9.80 11.82
CA PRO A 226 -14.11 -9.19 11.13
C PRO A 226 -14.75 -10.10 10.08
N ALA A 227 -16.07 -9.99 9.91
CA ALA A 227 -16.81 -10.79 8.94
C ALA A 227 -16.25 -10.61 7.51
N GLY A 228 -16.08 -11.73 6.80
CA GLY A 228 -15.48 -11.75 5.46
C GLY A 228 -13.97 -11.98 5.46
N THR A 229 -13.31 -11.99 6.62
CA THR A 229 -11.88 -12.34 6.72
C THR A 229 -11.61 -13.69 6.05
N ILE A 230 -10.61 -13.73 5.19
CA ILE A 230 -10.17 -14.94 4.48
C ILE A 230 -9.10 -15.62 5.34
N PRO A 231 -9.28 -16.90 5.75
CA PRO A 231 -8.23 -17.64 6.47
C PRO A 231 -6.93 -17.67 5.66
N ALA A 232 -5.81 -17.35 6.29
CA ALA A 232 -4.53 -17.28 5.60
C ALA A 232 -3.85 -18.65 5.54
N THR A 233 -3.68 -19.18 4.33
CA THR A 233 -2.98 -20.45 4.07
C THR A 233 -1.52 -20.24 3.66
N GLN A 234 -1.07 -19.01 3.56
CA GLN A 234 0.31 -18.59 3.26
C GLN A 234 0.51 -17.15 3.73
N VAL A 235 1.71 -16.59 3.53
CA VAL A 235 2.01 -15.19 3.92
C VAL A 235 1.40 -14.19 2.93
N ILE A 236 1.49 -14.48 1.64
CA ILE A 236 1.02 -13.61 0.57
C ILE A 236 -0.42 -14.00 0.21
N PRO A 237 -1.38 -13.09 0.22
CA PRO A 237 -2.74 -13.39 -0.20
C PRO A 237 -2.80 -13.74 -1.70
N SER A 238 -3.70 -14.66 -2.07
CA SER A 238 -3.82 -15.16 -3.45
C SER A 238 -4.26 -14.10 -4.46
N TYR A 239 -4.81 -12.99 -4.01
CA TYR A 239 -5.21 -11.85 -4.83
C TYR A 239 -4.12 -10.76 -4.93
N SER A 240 -2.98 -10.91 -4.25
CA SER A 240 -1.81 -10.06 -4.50
C SER A 240 -1.36 -10.16 -5.95
N SER A 241 -0.87 -9.08 -6.52
CA SER A 241 -0.47 -9.01 -7.93
C SER A 241 0.61 -10.02 -8.31
N THR A 242 1.47 -10.40 -7.36
CA THR A 242 2.54 -11.40 -7.54
C THR A 242 2.85 -12.15 -6.25
N GLY A 243 3.56 -13.25 -6.36
CA GLY A 243 4.25 -13.90 -5.25
C GLY A 243 3.45 -14.97 -4.50
N ALA A 244 2.12 -14.97 -4.59
CA ALA A 244 1.33 -16.03 -3.99
C ALA A 244 1.61 -17.38 -4.65
N SER A 245 1.80 -18.43 -3.85
CA SER A 245 2.03 -19.79 -4.36
C SER A 245 0.72 -20.55 -4.44
N THR A 246 0.51 -21.25 -5.56
CA THR A 246 -0.64 -22.17 -5.73
C THR A 246 -0.40 -23.56 -5.13
N ALA A 247 0.86 -23.87 -4.78
CA ALA A 247 1.28 -25.20 -4.32
C ALA A 247 1.59 -25.25 -2.82
N LEU A 248 1.61 -24.10 -2.13
CA LEU A 248 1.98 -24.03 -0.73
C LEU A 248 0.73 -24.05 0.15
N ASP A 249 0.55 -25.11 0.91
CA ASP A 249 -0.39 -25.16 2.03
C ASP A 249 0.34 -24.87 3.33
N TRP A 250 -0.24 -24.02 4.17
CA TRP A 250 0.28 -23.77 5.51
C TRP A 250 0.12 -25.01 6.40
N TYR A 251 0.61 -24.96 7.62
CA TYR A 251 0.47 -26.03 8.59
C TYR A 251 -1.01 -26.34 8.83
N GLN A 252 -1.35 -27.62 8.82
CA GLN A 252 -2.64 -28.12 9.28
C GLN A 252 -2.56 -28.53 10.74
N VAL A 253 -3.68 -28.49 11.46
CA VAL A 253 -3.74 -28.89 12.87
C VAL A 253 -3.37 -30.36 13.03
N ARG A 254 -2.25 -30.63 13.73
CA ARG A 254 -1.66 -31.96 13.95
C ARG A 254 -1.11 -32.10 15.36
N PRO A 255 -1.97 -32.25 16.38
CA PRO A 255 -1.54 -32.27 17.79
C PRO A 255 -0.48 -33.34 18.06
N LYS A 256 -0.60 -34.51 17.45
CA LYS A 256 0.37 -35.59 17.63
C LYS A 256 1.75 -35.21 17.10
N ASP A 257 1.82 -34.63 15.89
CA ASP A 257 3.09 -34.22 15.28
C ASP A 257 3.76 -33.10 16.11
N SER A 258 2.94 -32.22 16.70
CA SER A 258 3.41 -31.18 17.61
C SER A 258 4.04 -31.77 18.89
N ILE A 259 3.34 -32.68 19.56
CA ILE A 259 3.85 -33.35 20.77
C ILE A 259 5.13 -34.15 20.47
N ASP A 260 5.14 -34.93 19.38
CA ASP A 260 6.29 -35.74 18.97
C ASP A 260 7.51 -34.86 18.63
N ALA A 261 7.30 -33.69 17.99
CA ALA A 261 8.36 -32.74 17.67
C ALA A 261 8.94 -32.11 18.95
N LEU A 262 8.09 -31.60 19.85
CA LEU A 262 8.52 -31.03 21.14
C LEU A 262 9.26 -32.05 22.01
N GLY A 263 8.74 -33.28 22.11
CA GLY A 263 9.37 -34.37 22.84
C GLY A 263 10.75 -34.73 22.26
N SER A 264 10.88 -34.81 20.93
CA SER A 264 12.13 -35.10 20.25
C SER A 264 13.18 -33.99 20.42
N ALA A 265 12.73 -32.73 20.56
CA ALA A 265 13.57 -31.57 20.84
C ALA A 265 13.97 -31.45 22.31
N GLY A 266 13.45 -32.32 23.20
CA GLY A 266 13.68 -32.24 24.63
C GLY A 266 13.07 -31.02 25.31
N PHE A 267 11.93 -30.55 24.80
CA PHE A 267 11.26 -29.35 25.30
C PHE A 267 10.79 -29.53 26.75
N ASP A 268 11.04 -28.53 27.58
CA ASP A 268 10.56 -28.49 28.97
C ASP A 268 9.13 -27.92 29.01
N PHE A 269 8.14 -28.79 29.17
CA PHE A 269 6.72 -28.41 29.22
C PHE A 269 6.37 -27.60 30.48
N THR A 270 7.27 -27.44 31.45
CA THR A 270 7.06 -26.53 32.57
C THR A 270 7.46 -25.08 32.26
N GLN A 271 8.16 -24.86 31.15
CA GLN A 271 8.57 -23.54 30.71
C GLN A 271 7.36 -22.71 30.36
N GLU A 272 7.29 -21.49 30.90
CA GLU A 272 6.26 -20.50 30.57
C GLU A 272 6.51 -19.90 29.18
N ILE A 273 5.45 -19.83 28.40
CA ILE A 273 5.41 -19.13 27.11
C ILE A 273 4.40 -17.99 27.23
N THR A 274 4.84 -16.75 27.09
CA THR A 274 3.95 -15.58 27.12
C THR A 274 3.38 -15.27 25.74
N LEU A 275 2.08 -14.97 25.67
CA LEU A 275 1.38 -14.45 24.48
C LEU A 275 0.92 -13.03 24.76
N ALA A 276 1.62 -12.05 24.18
CA ALA A 276 1.26 -10.64 24.24
C ALA A 276 0.24 -10.25 23.18
N TYR A 277 -0.68 -9.36 23.51
CA TYR A 277 -1.66 -8.83 22.57
C TYR A 277 -2.21 -7.46 23.00
N ASP A 278 -2.57 -6.63 22.01
CA ASP A 278 -3.37 -5.44 22.27
C ASP A 278 -4.80 -5.86 22.65
N SER A 279 -5.23 -5.51 23.85
CA SER A 279 -6.57 -5.84 24.36
C SER A 279 -7.66 -4.92 23.83
N THR A 280 -7.30 -3.90 23.05
CA THR A 280 -8.21 -2.94 22.44
C THR A 280 -8.78 -3.51 21.12
N SER A 281 -10.09 -3.48 20.94
CA SER A 281 -10.72 -3.83 19.67
C SER A 281 -10.29 -2.88 18.56
N SER A 282 -9.91 -3.42 17.40
CA SER A 282 -9.49 -2.65 16.23
C SER A 282 -10.31 -3.00 14.98
N ALA A 283 -10.03 -2.31 13.87
CA ALA A 283 -10.60 -2.67 12.58
C ALA A 283 -10.16 -4.07 12.10
N TYR A 284 -9.01 -4.56 12.60
CA TYR A 284 -8.42 -5.83 12.19
C TYR A 284 -8.71 -6.98 13.16
N ILE A 285 -8.87 -6.70 14.45
CA ILE A 285 -9.15 -7.71 15.49
C ILE A 285 -10.34 -7.25 16.31
N GLN A 286 -11.50 -7.86 16.04
CA GLN A 286 -12.75 -7.49 16.71
C GLN A 286 -12.81 -7.99 18.16
N TYR A 287 -12.27 -9.17 18.43
CA TYR A 287 -12.33 -9.86 19.71
C TYR A 287 -10.94 -10.27 20.21
N PRO A 288 -10.07 -9.29 20.60
CA PRO A 288 -8.66 -9.55 20.92
C PRO A 288 -8.46 -10.49 22.12
N ILE A 289 -9.32 -10.41 23.13
CA ILE A 289 -9.24 -11.29 24.31
C ILE A 289 -9.61 -12.72 23.90
N GLN A 290 -10.70 -12.91 23.19
CA GLN A 290 -11.21 -14.22 22.83
C GLN A 290 -10.29 -14.96 21.85
N ILE A 291 -9.64 -14.26 20.91
CA ILE A 291 -8.67 -14.90 20.01
C ILE A 291 -7.43 -15.35 20.79
N ALA A 292 -6.96 -14.56 21.77
CA ALA A 292 -5.84 -14.93 22.63
C ALA A 292 -6.18 -16.15 23.52
N GLU A 293 -7.37 -16.18 24.11
CA GLU A 293 -7.87 -17.32 24.90
C GLU A 293 -8.03 -18.58 24.05
N SER A 294 -8.52 -18.49 22.79
CA SER A 294 -8.61 -19.63 21.89
C SER A 294 -7.23 -20.21 21.53
N ILE A 295 -6.25 -19.35 21.26
CA ILE A 295 -4.86 -19.76 21.02
C ILE A 295 -4.29 -20.44 22.27
N GLN A 296 -4.48 -19.85 23.45
CA GLN A 296 -4.04 -20.43 24.71
C GLN A 296 -4.63 -21.85 24.91
N MET A 297 -5.94 -22.01 24.80
CA MET A 297 -6.62 -23.31 24.95
C MET A 297 -6.08 -24.36 23.97
N SER A 298 -5.85 -23.96 22.73
CA SER A 298 -5.29 -24.86 21.71
C SER A 298 -3.89 -25.37 22.12
N LEU A 299 -3.01 -24.48 22.54
CA LEU A 299 -1.64 -24.80 22.92
C LEU A 299 -1.54 -25.57 24.26
N GLU A 300 -2.38 -25.23 25.23
CA GLU A 300 -2.47 -25.94 26.51
C GLU A 300 -3.01 -27.38 26.33
N SER A 301 -3.79 -27.65 25.29
CA SER A 301 -4.29 -29.01 24.98
C SER A 301 -3.18 -30.04 24.71
N ILE A 302 -1.97 -29.56 24.33
CA ILE A 302 -0.78 -30.40 24.14
C ILE A 302 0.23 -30.27 25.28
N GLY A 303 -0.14 -29.61 26.38
CA GLY A 303 0.64 -29.49 27.59
C GLY A 303 1.57 -28.29 27.65
N LEU A 304 1.52 -27.35 26.71
CA LEU A 304 2.29 -26.11 26.80
C LEU A 304 1.73 -25.21 27.91
N ASN A 305 2.62 -24.50 28.62
CA ASN A 305 2.25 -23.56 29.68
C ASN A 305 2.17 -22.15 29.13
N ILE A 306 0.96 -21.69 28.74
CA ILE A 306 0.74 -20.41 28.07
C ILE A 306 0.20 -19.35 29.05
N VAL A 307 0.87 -18.19 29.11
CA VAL A 307 0.45 -17.05 29.93
C VAL A 307 0.05 -15.89 29.04
N LEU A 308 -1.20 -15.46 29.15
CA LEU A 308 -1.72 -14.30 28.42
C LEU A 308 -1.21 -13.00 29.02
N LYS A 309 -0.74 -12.10 28.16
CA LYS A 309 -0.22 -10.77 28.51
C LYS A 309 -0.99 -9.67 27.78
N PRO A 310 -2.19 -9.28 28.29
CA PRO A 310 -2.95 -8.18 27.70
C PRO A 310 -2.23 -6.85 27.96
N MET A 311 -2.20 -5.99 26.94
CA MET A 311 -1.64 -4.64 26.99
C MET A 311 -2.65 -3.65 26.40
N ASN A 312 -2.55 -2.37 26.74
CA ASN A 312 -3.19 -1.34 25.94
C ASN A 312 -2.38 -1.06 24.66
N THR A 313 -2.93 -0.32 23.72
CA THR A 313 -2.31 -0.08 22.40
C THR A 313 -0.93 0.58 22.51
N GLU A 314 -0.75 1.54 23.43
CA GLU A 314 0.52 2.25 23.59
C GLU A 314 1.61 1.32 24.17
N GLU A 315 1.28 0.58 25.24
CA GLU A 315 2.16 -0.42 25.84
C GLU A 315 2.54 -1.51 24.83
N PHE A 316 1.56 -1.99 24.03
CA PHE A 316 1.81 -3.02 23.02
C PHE A 316 2.75 -2.51 21.92
N ASN A 317 2.51 -1.32 21.38
CA ASN A 317 3.37 -0.74 20.35
C ASN A 317 4.79 -0.52 20.85
N GLN A 318 4.96 -0.06 22.09
CA GLN A 318 6.28 0.10 22.71
C GLN A 318 6.98 -1.26 22.85
N ALA A 319 6.29 -2.28 23.35
CA ALA A 319 6.85 -3.63 23.50
C ALA A 319 7.26 -4.25 22.16
N MET A 320 6.49 -3.97 21.08
CA MET A 320 6.83 -4.41 19.71
C MET A 320 8.07 -3.69 19.18
N SER A 321 8.20 -2.40 19.43
CA SER A 321 9.38 -1.60 19.05
C SER A 321 10.63 -2.04 19.79
N ASP A 322 10.51 -2.35 21.09
CA ASP A 322 11.62 -2.79 21.93
C ASP A 322 11.98 -4.27 21.75
N GLY A 323 11.14 -5.05 21.05
CA GLY A 323 11.35 -6.48 20.85
C GLY A 323 11.38 -7.30 22.16
N THR A 324 10.53 -6.95 23.13
CA THR A 324 10.55 -7.56 24.46
C THR A 324 9.65 -8.78 24.63
N GLU A 325 8.76 -9.04 23.65
CA GLU A 325 7.75 -10.09 23.77
C GLU A 325 8.17 -11.37 23.04
N MET A 326 7.91 -12.51 23.69
CA MET A 326 8.28 -13.85 23.23
C MET A 326 7.41 -14.30 22.04
N MET A 327 6.10 -14.21 22.21
CA MET A 327 5.08 -14.50 21.22
C MET A 327 3.99 -13.43 21.31
N PHE A 328 3.44 -13.01 20.17
CA PHE A 328 2.47 -11.91 20.15
C PHE A 328 1.45 -12.05 18.99
N ILE A 329 0.26 -11.46 19.17
CA ILE A 329 -0.72 -11.31 18.08
C ILE A 329 -0.48 -9.95 17.45
N GLY A 330 -0.08 -9.95 16.18
CA GLY A 330 0.23 -8.74 15.42
C GLY A 330 -0.70 -8.54 14.23
N THR A 331 -0.69 -7.31 13.73
CA THR A 331 -1.33 -6.93 12.46
C THR A 331 -0.30 -6.30 11.53
N TYR A 332 -0.52 -6.44 10.24
CA TYR A 332 0.32 -5.84 9.22
C TYR A 332 -0.53 -5.41 8.04
N GLU A 333 -0.31 -4.19 7.55
CA GLU A 333 -0.91 -3.67 6.33
C GLU A 333 0.19 -3.42 5.30
N ALA A 334 0.13 -4.12 4.16
CA ALA A 334 1.10 -3.92 3.09
C ALA A 334 0.90 -2.54 2.43
N ARG A 335 2.00 -1.84 2.14
CA ARG A 335 2.00 -0.48 1.62
C ARG A 335 1.94 -0.41 0.10
N TYR A 336 2.06 -1.54 -0.58
CA TYR A 336 1.91 -1.68 -2.04
C TYR A 336 1.43 -3.09 -2.39
N ASN A 337 0.71 -3.24 -3.50
CA ASN A 337 0.06 -4.49 -3.88
C ASN A 337 1.02 -5.43 -4.61
N GLU A 338 1.93 -6.02 -3.85
CA GLU A 338 2.85 -7.03 -4.33
C GLU A 338 3.31 -7.95 -3.20
N GLY A 339 3.60 -9.21 -3.55
CA GLY A 339 4.05 -10.21 -2.58
C GLY A 339 5.29 -9.83 -1.79
N ALA A 340 6.21 -9.06 -2.38
CA ALA A 340 7.40 -8.58 -1.69
C ALA A 340 7.09 -7.74 -0.45
N ALA A 341 6.00 -6.96 -0.46
CA ALA A 341 5.58 -6.13 0.67
C ALA A 341 5.39 -6.95 1.97
N PHE A 342 4.95 -8.20 1.86
CA PHE A 342 4.74 -9.07 3.01
C PHE A 342 6.03 -9.58 3.66
N TYR A 343 7.16 -9.48 2.95
CA TYR A 343 8.47 -9.88 3.45
C TYR A 343 9.36 -8.70 3.81
N GLU A 344 9.35 -7.63 3.00
CA GLU A 344 10.27 -6.53 3.15
C GLU A 344 10.07 -5.80 4.48
N ILE A 345 8.87 -5.32 4.74
CA ILE A 345 8.61 -4.47 5.90
C ILE A 345 8.68 -5.25 7.22
N PRO A 346 7.94 -6.36 7.40
CA PRO A 346 7.92 -7.03 8.70
C PRO A 346 9.22 -7.75 9.06
N LEU A 347 10.02 -8.19 8.07
CA LEU A 347 11.21 -9.02 8.34
C LEU A 347 12.55 -8.34 8.08
N LEU A 348 12.57 -7.25 7.31
CA LEU A 348 13.82 -6.59 6.91
C LEU A 348 13.93 -5.16 7.42
N ARG A 349 12.81 -4.49 7.74
CA ARG A 349 12.79 -3.09 8.19
C ARG A 349 12.26 -2.89 9.61
N GLN A 350 11.41 -3.78 10.12
CA GLN A 350 10.85 -3.75 11.49
C GLN A 350 11.19 -5.03 12.23
N THR A 351 12.49 -5.34 12.32
CA THR A 351 12.99 -6.65 12.76
C THR A 351 12.99 -6.86 14.27
N GLU A 352 12.95 -5.80 15.08
CA GLU A 352 13.11 -5.85 16.54
C GLU A 352 12.13 -6.82 17.18
N ARG A 353 10.85 -6.77 16.77
CA ARG A 353 9.80 -7.65 17.28
C ARG A 353 9.98 -9.13 16.93
N PHE A 354 10.75 -9.44 15.87
CA PHE A 354 11.00 -10.81 15.42
C PHE A 354 12.35 -11.34 15.88
N GLY A 355 13.23 -10.48 16.43
CA GLY A 355 14.53 -10.84 16.98
C GLY A 355 15.68 -10.79 15.97
N GLU A 356 16.46 -11.87 15.83
CA GLU A 356 17.56 -11.91 14.87
C GLU A 356 17.07 -12.09 13.44
N PRO A 357 17.75 -11.45 12.45
CA PRO A 357 17.39 -11.59 11.05
C PRO A 357 17.39 -13.04 10.56
N TYR A 358 16.37 -13.45 9.87
CA TYR A 358 16.28 -14.76 9.22
C TYR A 358 17.09 -14.73 7.91
N LEU A 359 18.36 -15.14 7.98
CA LEU A 359 19.31 -15.03 6.83
C LEU A 359 18.79 -15.68 5.56
N GLY A 360 18.14 -16.84 5.63
CA GLY A 360 17.55 -17.52 4.48
C GLY A 360 16.44 -16.70 3.83
N LEU A 361 15.59 -16.03 4.62
CA LEU A 361 14.54 -15.15 4.12
C LEU A 361 15.13 -13.90 3.48
N LYS A 362 16.12 -13.28 4.09
CA LYS A 362 16.81 -12.12 3.51
C LYS A 362 17.45 -12.46 2.15
N GLN A 363 18.12 -13.59 2.04
CA GLN A 363 18.72 -14.04 0.79
C GLN A 363 17.67 -14.35 -0.29
N GLY A 364 16.60 -15.05 0.08
CA GLY A 364 15.48 -15.34 -0.82
C GLY A 364 14.79 -14.08 -1.30
N PHE A 365 14.54 -13.12 -0.41
CA PHE A 365 13.97 -11.82 -0.75
C PHE A 365 14.84 -11.04 -1.76
N LEU A 366 16.16 -10.95 -1.53
CA LEU A 366 17.08 -10.31 -2.47
C LEU A 366 17.11 -10.99 -3.83
N ALA A 367 16.95 -12.32 -3.87
CA ALA A 367 16.84 -13.06 -5.15
C ALA A 367 15.56 -12.72 -5.90
N VAL A 368 14.43 -12.52 -5.19
CA VAL A 368 13.15 -12.04 -5.75
C VAL A 368 13.30 -10.63 -6.31
N GLN A 369 13.92 -9.73 -5.56
CA GLN A 369 14.04 -8.32 -5.94
C GLN A 369 15.00 -8.09 -7.12
N LYS A 370 15.90 -9.00 -7.37
CA LYS A 370 16.85 -8.95 -8.51
C LYS A 370 16.28 -9.55 -9.80
N GLU A 371 15.16 -10.25 -9.75
CA GLU A 371 14.67 -11.04 -10.89
C GLU A 371 13.68 -10.22 -11.74
N ALA A 372 14.11 -9.94 -12.98
CA ALA A 372 13.34 -9.15 -13.95
C ALA A 372 12.22 -9.95 -14.63
N SER A 373 12.41 -11.25 -14.81
CA SER A 373 11.42 -12.12 -15.46
C SER A 373 10.30 -12.48 -14.50
N SER A 374 9.06 -12.14 -14.81
CA SER A 374 7.90 -12.47 -13.98
C SER A 374 7.77 -13.97 -13.67
N ILE A 375 8.05 -14.84 -14.64
CA ILE A 375 8.00 -16.30 -14.47
C ILE A 375 9.11 -16.79 -13.54
N ALA A 376 10.35 -16.32 -13.75
CA ALA A 376 11.48 -16.70 -12.90
C ALA A 376 11.32 -16.11 -11.50
N ARG A 377 10.79 -14.88 -11.39
CA ARG A 377 10.48 -14.21 -10.12
C ARG A 377 9.44 -14.97 -9.31
N GLN A 378 8.38 -15.49 -9.94
CA GLN A 378 7.41 -16.35 -9.24
C GLN A 378 8.08 -17.62 -8.67
N ALA A 379 9.00 -18.26 -9.41
CA ALA A 379 9.73 -19.41 -8.88
C ALA A 379 10.60 -19.04 -7.66
N LYS A 380 11.17 -17.80 -7.63
CA LYS A 380 11.88 -17.30 -6.44
C LYS A 380 10.95 -17.02 -5.26
N PHE A 381 9.73 -16.52 -5.51
CA PHE A 381 8.72 -16.40 -4.48
C PHE A 381 8.32 -17.77 -3.92
N ASP A 382 8.18 -18.80 -4.75
CA ASP A 382 7.84 -20.15 -4.27
C ASP A 382 8.95 -20.71 -3.35
N GLU A 383 10.24 -20.49 -3.70
CA GLU A 383 11.39 -20.84 -2.83
C GLU A 383 11.37 -20.03 -1.51
N LEU A 384 11.06 -18.73 -1.57
CA LEU A 384 10.99 -17.84 -0.42
C LEU A 384 9.82 -18.22 0.51
N ASN A 385 8.62 -18.49 -0.05
CA ASN A 385 7.46 -18.96 0.68
C ASN A 385 7.74 -20.28 1.42
N GLN A 386 8.44 -21.23 0.79
CA GLN A 386 8.84 -22.48 1.44
C GLN A 386 9.82 -22.22 2.59
N THR A 387 10.83 -21.37 2.37
CA THR A 387 11.79 -20.98 3.41
C THR A 387 11.09 -20.33 4.60
N PHE A 388 10.08 -19.49 4.34
CA PHE A 388 9.27 -18.86 5.38
C PHE A 388 8.52 -19.91 6.21
N LYS A 389 7.86 -20.85 5.53
CA LYS A 389 7.15 -21.96 6.16
C LYS A 389 8.09 -22.79 7.03
N ASP A 390 9.32 -23.07 6.57
CA ASP A 390 10.29 -23.87 7.31
C ASP A 390 10.83 -23.14 8.54
N GLN A 391 10.99 -21.82 8.49
CA GLN A 391 11.54 -21.02 9.58
C GLN A 391 10.50 -20.46 10.57
N VAL A 392 9.26 -20.34 10.15
CA VAL A 392 8.11 -19.85 10.95
C VAL A 392 8.45 -18.59 11.75
N PRO A 393 8.78 -17.47 11.14
CA PRO A 393 8.96 -16.23 11.89
C PRO A 393 7.63 -15.72 12.47
N PHE A 394 6.53 -16.02 11.78
CA PHE A 394 5.17 -15.84 12.28
C PHE A 394 4.20 -16.84 11.61
N ILE A 395 3.02 -17.01 12.19
CA ILE A 395 1.92 -17.82 11.66
C ILE A 395 0.86 -16.87 11.14
N PRO A 396 0.58 -16.82 9.81
CA PRO A 396 -0.52 -16.05 9.26
C PRO A 396 -1.85 -16.63 9.75
N ILE A 397 -2.79 -15.78 10.19
CA ILE A 397 -4.12 -16.20 10.67
C ILE A 397 -5.17 -15.91 9.61
N GLY A 398 -5.23 -14.66 9.14
CA GLY A 398 -6.27 -14.25 8.19
C GLY A 398 -5.98 -12.92 7.53
N TYR A 399 -6.50 -12.77 6.30
CA TYR A 399 -6.50 -11.51 5.57
C TYR A 399 -7.83 -10.82 5.84
N VAL A 400 -7.76 -9.68 6.52
CA VAL A 400 -8.96 -8.93 6.92
C VAL A 400 -9.49 -8.15 5.73
N ILE A 401 -10.73 -8.43 5.33
CA ILE A 401 -11.40 -7.74 4.24
C ILE A 401 -12.06 -6.47 4.75
N GLN A 402 -11.82 -5.36 4.07
CA GLN A 402 -12.53 -4.10 4.29
C GLN A 402 -13.70 -3.98 3.33
N TRP A 403 -14.71 -3.21 3.72
CA TRP A 403 -15.94 -3.03 2.94
C TRP A 403 -16.28 -1.56 2.83
N SER A 404 -16.65 -1.15 1.60
CA SER A 404 -17.31 0.12 1.33
C SER A 404 -18.75 -0.13 0.91
N TYR A 405 -19.68 0.66 1.42
CA TYR A 405 -21.11 0.51 1.14
C TYR A 405 -21.59 1.68 0.31
N PHE A 406 -22.21 1.37 -0.81
CA PHE A 406 -22.71 2.33 -1.77
C PHE A 406 -24.24 2.29 -1.82
N ARG A 407 -24.87 3.47 -1.86
CA ARG A 407 -26.30 3.56 -2.12
C ARG A 407 -26.63 2.93 -3.48
N ASN A 408 -27.71 2.15 -3.57
CA ASN A 408 -28.07 1.42 -4.80
C ASN A 408 -28.43 2.32 -5.99
N THR A 409 -28.50 3.63 -5.80
CA THR A 409 -28.62 4.61 -6.90
C THR A 409 -27.28 4.98 -7.52
N ILE A 410 -26.16 4.61 -6.89
CA ILE A 410 -24.80 4.77 -7.42
C ILE A 410 -24.52 3.63 -8.41
N SER A 411 -23.95 3.94 -9.55
CA SER A 411 -23.49 2.96 -10.54
C SER A 411 -21.98 3.05 -10.75
N SER A 412 -21.42 1.98 -11.33
CA SER A 412 -19.98 1.85 -11.64
C SER A 412 -19.07 1.85 -10.40
N ALA A 413 -19.59 1.44 -9.24
CA ALA A 413 -18.78 1.31 -8.05
C ALA A 413 -17.76 0.17 -8.21
N SER A 414 -16.50 0.46 -7.90
CA SER A 414 -15.37 -0.49 -7.87
C SER A 414 -14.35 -0.06 -6.83
N THR A 415 -13.48 -0.99 -6.43
CA THR A 415 -12.46 -0.78 -5.40
C THR A 415 -11.11 -1.33 -5.88
N ASN A 416 -10.04 -0.87 -5.26
CA ASN A 416 -8.76 -1.56 -5.26
C ASN A 416 -8.45 -2.05 -3.83
N ALA A 417 -7.20 -2.38 -3.52
CA ALA A 417 -6.82 -2.90 -2.21
C ALA A 417 -7.09 -1.94 -1.04
N TRP A 418 -7.16 -0.62 -1.29
CA TRP A 418 -7.28 0.39 -0.24
C TRP A 418 -8.45 1.35 -0.43
N PHE A 419 -8.87 1.63 -1.70
CA PHE A 419 -9.74 2.75 -2.01
C PHE A 419 -10.86 2.41 -2.97
N GLU A 420 -11.89 3.22 -2.93
CA GLU A 420 -13.02 3.27 -3.84
C GLU A 420 -12.65 4.09 -5.08
N ASN A 421 -13.15 3.69 -6.23
CA ASN A 421 -13.01 4.46 -7.46
C ASN A 421 -14.08 5.54 -7.57
N TYR A 422 -13.81 6.72 -7.04
CA TYR A 422 -14.74 7.86 -7.12
C TYR A 422 -14.84 8.47 -8.51
N GLU A 423 -13.85 8.26 -9.38
CA GLU A 423 -13.78 8.85 -10.72
C GLU A 423 -14.83 8.25 -11.66
N ASP A 424 -15.09 6.95 -11.53
CA ASP A 424 -16.07 6.25 -12.37
C ASP A 424 -17.49 6.25 -11.80
N LEU A 425 -17.69 6.69 -10.55
CA LEU A 425 -19.01 6.71 -9.94
C LEU A 425 -19.96 7.62 -10.70
N ALA A 426 -21.22 7.21 -10.76
CA ALA A 426 -22.29 8.02 -11.34
C ALA A 426 -23.54 7.94 -10.48
N ASN A 427 -24.15 9.10 -10.25
CA ASN A 427 -25.48 9.25 -9.70
C ASN A 427 -26.25 10.35 -10.44
N GLN A 428 -27.55 10.50 -10.16
CA GLN A 428 -28.39 11.50 -10.82
C GLN A 428 -28.15 12.94 -10.32
N SER A 429 -27.66 13.09 -9.10
CA SER A 429 -27.43 14.40 -8.46
C SER A 429 -26.09 15.03 -8.86
N LEU A 430 -25.17 14.26 -9.46
CA LEU A 430 -23.79 14.65 -9.75
C LEU A 430 -22.96 15.01 -8.49
N THR A 431 -23.51 14.77 -7.32
CA THR A 431 -22.86 15.01 -6.02
C THR A 431 -22.79 13.74 -5.21
N LEU A 432 -21.78 13.58 -4.36
CA LEU A 432 -21.63 12.48 -3.42
C LEU A 432 -21.54 12.99 -1.98
N GLN A 433 -22.25 12.30 -1.07
CA GLN A 433 -22.14 12.45 0.36
C GLN A 433 -21.41 11.22 0.90
N VAL A 434 -20.15 11.37 1.27
CA VAL A 434 -19.28 10.29 1.74
C VAL A 434 -19.13 10.39 3.25
N TYR A 435 -19.37 9.30 3.96
CA TYR A 435 -19.12 9.17 5.40
C TYR A 435 -17.89 8.31 5.65
N ASP A 436 -16.96 8.82 6.45
CA ASP A 436 -15.68 8.21 6.73
C ASP A 436 -15.34 8.18 8.23
N GLY A 437 -14.27 7.48 8.62
CA GLY A 437 -13.89 7.25 10.00
C GLY A 437 -13.32 8.48 10.68
N ILE A 438 -12.24 9.03 10.12
CA ILE A 438 -11.44 10.10 10.73
C ILE A 438 -11.31 11.29 9.78
N ARG A 439 -11.44 12.51 10.34
CA ARG A 439 -11.13 13.71 9.58
C ARG A 439 -9.61 13.85 9.42
N PRO A 440 -9.11 14.09 8.19
CA PRO A 440 -7.69 14.38 7.98
C PRO A 440 -7.19 15.54 8.84
N VAL A 441 -6.02 15.37 9.43
CA VAL A 441 -5.29 16.44 10.13
C VAL A 441 -4.56 17.31 9.10
N SER A 442 -4.02 16.67 8.06
CA SER A 442 -3.37 17.32 6.92
C SER A 442 -3.96 16.85 5.60
N LEU A 443 -3.93 17.71 4.59
CA LEU A 443 -4.22 17.37 3.21
C LEU A 443 -2.96 17.28 2.34
N TRP A 444 -1.76 17.38 2.91
CA TRP A 444 -0.51 17.00 2.27
C TRP A 444 -0.15 15.56 2.68
N PRO A 445 -0.25 14.57 1.77
CA PRO A 445 -0.20 13.16 2.18
C PRO A 445 1.20 12.66 2.56
N ALA A 446 2.26 13.40 2.27
CA ALA A 446 3.64 12.91 2.35
C ALA A 446 4.03 12.42 3.77
N ASP A 447 3.54 13.09 4.83
CA ASP A 447 3.84 12.77 6.23
C ASP A 447 2.57 12.32 6.99
N GLU A 448 1.69 11.56 6.30
CA GLU A 448 0.47 10.97 6.87
C GLU A 448 0.54 9.44 6.80
N THR A 449 -0.29 8.77 7.61
CA THR A 449 -0.22 7.30 7.74
C THR A 449 -1.57 6.59 7.63
N ASP A 450 -2.67 7.34 7.61
CA ASP A 450 -4.03 6.78 7.66
C ASP A 450 -4.73 6.79 6.29
N ASN A 451 -5.50 5.74 6.02
CA ASN A 451 -6.20 5.55 4.75
C ASN A 451 -7.37 6.52 4.54
N ASP A 452 -7.97 7.07 5.61
CA ASP A 452 -9.06 8.05 5.49
C ASP A 452 -8.52 9.36 4.90
N THR A 453 -7.31 9.78 5.32
CA THR A 453 -6.57 10.89 4.71
C THR A 453 -6.23 10.60 3.25
N PHE A 454 -5.69 9.42 2.96
CA PHE A 454 -5.30 9.07 1.59
C PHE A 454 -6.49 8.96 0.64
N ARG A 455 -7.66 8.58 1.11
CA ARG A 455 -8.90 8.54 0.33
C ARG A 455 -9.27 9.92 -0.24
N ILE A 456 -9.01 10.98 0.51
CA ILE A 456 -9.26 12.35 0.08
C ILE A 456 -8.11 12.89 -0.77
N THR A 457 -6.86 12.70 -0.30
CA THR A 457 -5.71 13.33 -0.95
C THR A 457 -5.41 12.77 -2.33
N ARG A 458 -5.71 11.48 -2.61
CA ARG A 458 -5.61 10.91 -3.95
C ARG A 458 -6.61 11.47 -4.97
N LEU A 459 -7.64 12.20 -4.53
CA LEU A 459 -8.54 12.94 -5.40
C LEU A 459 -8.00 14.35 -5.72
N LEU A 460 -7.05 14.83 -4.93
CA LEU A 460 -6.42 16.15 -5.06
C LEU A 460 -5.08 16.06 -5.78
N TYR A 461 -4.35 14.95 -5.61
CA TYR A 461 -2.99 14.76 -6.11
C TYR A 461 -2.85 13.44 -6.86
N ASP A 462 -1.90 13.40 -7.79
CA ASP A 462 -1.49 12.18 -8.47
C ASP A 462 -0.05 11.78 -8.08
N THR A 463 0.22 10.50 -8.22
CA THR A 463 1.56 9.87 -8.15
C THR A 463 2.09 9.58 -9.56
N LEU A 464 3.33 9.10 -9.69
CA LEU A 464 3.89 8.71 -10.99
C LEU A 464 3.08 7.59 -11.66
N VAL A 465 2.65 6.62 -10.88
CA VAL A 465 1.82 5.48 -11.29
C VAL A 465 0.73 5.25 -10.25
N THR A 466 -0.35 4.60 -10.58
CA THR A 466 -1.45 4.34 -9.65
C THR A 466 -1.84 2.87 -9.62
N GLU A 467 -2.38 2.41 -8.50
CA GLU A 467 -3.00 1.09 -8.43
C GLU A 467 -4.37 1.13 -9.10
N GLY A 468 -4.57 0.27 -10.08
CA GLY A 468 -5.84 0.19 -10.80
C GLY A 468 -6.95 -0.44 -9.97
N TYR A 469 -8.19 -0.25 -10.40
CA TYR A 469 -9.38 -0.80 -9.75
C TYR A 469 -9.81 -2.12 -10.40
N GLY A 470 -10.54 -2.94 -9.63
CA GLY A 470 -11.06 -4.21 -10.12
C GLY A 470 -9.96 -5.22 -10.51
N GLY A 471 -8.81 -5.16 -9.87
CA GLY A 471 -7.70 -6.10 -10.10
C GLY A 471 -6.89 -5.84 -11.38
N THR A 472 -6.93 -4.64 -11.93
CA THR A 472 -6.21 -4.30 -13.17
C THR A 472 -4.70 -4.07 -12.97
N GLY A 473 -4.20 -4.11 -11.71
CA GLY A 473 -2.80 -3.92 -11.34
C GLY A 473 -2.32 -2.48 -11.55
N LEU A 474 -1.00 -2.30 -11.62
CA LEU A 474 -0.37 -0.99 -11.75
C LEU A 474 -0.70 -0.31 -13.08
N GLN A 475 -1.11 0.95 -13.03
CA GLN A 475 -1.53 1.75 -14.18
C GLN A 475 -0.69 3.04 -14.32
N PRO A 476 -0.51 3.56 -15.56
CA PRO A 476 0.04 4.89 -15.78
C PRO A 476 -0.79 5.99 -15.10
N SER A 477 -0.09 6.95 -14.43
CA SER A 477 -0.68 8.17 -13.91
C SER A 477 0.09 9.38 -14.44
N LEU A 478 0.84 10.14 -13.64
CA LEU A 478 1.68 11.25 -14.15
C LEU A 478 2.79 10.76 -15.07
N ALA A 479 3.29 9.54 -14.89
CA ALA A 479 4.13 8.86 -15.86
C ALA A 479 3.25 8.09 -16.85
N ASP A 480 3.49 8.30 -18.14
CA ASP A 480 2.85 7.57 -19.24
C ASP A 480 3.44 6.15 -19.40
N SER A 481 4.73 6.01 -19.10
CA SER A 481 5.46 4.75 -19.12
C SER A 481 6.70 4.78 -18.24
N TRP A 482 7.24 3.61 -17.96
CA TRP A 482 8.48 3.46 -17.18
C TRP A 482 9.26 2.23 -17.65
N VAL A 483 10.58 2.24 -17.42
CA VAL A 483 11.48 1.14 -17.73
C VAL A 483 12.50 0.98 -16.62
N SER A 484 12.96 -0.25 -16.41
CA SER A 484 14.12 -0.55 -15.55
C SER A 484 15.32 -1.02 -16.36
N ASN A 485 16.52 -0.96 -15.77
CA ASN A 485 17.65 -1.73 -16.26
C ASN A 485 17.49 -3.23 -15.90
N THR A 486 18.35 -4.09 -16.44
CA THR A 486 18.31 -5.53 -16.20
C THR A 486 18.66 -5.91 -14.76
N GLU A 487 19.40 -5.07 -14.07
CA GLU A 487 19.82 -5.24 -12.69
C GLU A 487 18.77 -4.76 -11.67
N MET A 488 17.65 -4.17 -12.11
CA MET A 488 16.60 -3.57 -11.26
C MET A 488 17.12 -2.48 -10.30
N THR A 489 18.21 -1.82 -10.67
CA THR A 489 18.85 -0.75 -9.88
C THR A 489 18.66 0.64 -10.48
N GLU A 490 18.16 0.75 -11.69
CA GLU A 490 17.82 2.03 -12.32
C GLU A 490 16.42 1.96 -12.92
N TRP A 491 15.60 2.97 -12.63
CA TRP A 491 14.24 3.12 -13.14
C TRP A 491 14.07 4.50 -13.76
N THR A 492 13.56 4.55 -14.99
CA THR A 492 13.24 5.81 -15.66
C THR A 492 11.75 5.90 -15.92
N PHE A 493 11.13 6.98 -15.44
CA PHE A 493 9.73 7.30 -15.66
C PHE A 493 9.64 8.42 -16.70
N TYR A 494 8.75 8.25 -17.68
CA TYR A 494 8.49 9.22 -18.74
C TYR A 494 7.17 9.91 -18.45
N LEU A 495 7.22 11.23 -18.18
CA LEU A 495 6.07 12.01 -17.74
C LEU A 495 5.13 12.36 -18.91
N ARG A 496 3.86 12.51 -18.59
CA ARG A 496 2.86 13.06 -19.53
C ARG A 496 3.15 14.52 -19.85
N TYR A 497 2.83 14.90 -21.08
CA TYR A 497 2.90 16.29 -21.51
C TYR A 497 1.63 17.04 -21.09
N ASN A 498 1.79 18.36 -20.84
CA ASN A 498 0.69 19.29 -20.58
C ASN A 498 -0.19 18.97 -19.37
N VAL A 499 0.33 18.26 -18.38
CA VAL A 499 -0.31 18.17 -17.07
C VAL A 499 -0.18 19.51 -16.35
N GLN A 500 -1.27 20.00 -15.77
CA GLN A 500 -1.27 21.26 -15.01
C GLN A 500 -1.70 21.01 -13.57
N PHE A 501 -1.02 21.69 -12.65
CA PHE A 501 -1.50 21.85 -11.28
C PHE A 501 -2.70 22.81 -11.23
N THR A 502 -3.42 22.81 -10.11
CA THR A 502 -4.60 23.68 -9.95
C THR A 502 -4.29 25.18 -10.00
N ASN A 503 -3.07 25.59 -9.70
CA ASN A 503 -2.59 26.97 -9.85
C ASN A 503 -2.23 27.35 -11.30
N GLY A 504 -2.27 26.39 -12.24
CA GLY A 504 -1.95 26.56 -13.66
C GLY A 504 -0.48 26.35 -14.02
N ALA A 505 0.41 26.03 -13.06
CA ALA A 505 1.77 25.61 -13.35
C ALA A 505 1.78 24.29 -14.12
N THR A 506 2.73 24.09 -15.02
CA THR A 506 2.87 22.86 -15.81
C THR A 506 3.84 21.93 -15.13
N LEU A 507 3.44 20.67 -14.95
CA LEU A 507 4.28 19.60 -14.41
C LEU A 507 5.53 19.40 -15.27
N ASP A 508 6.69 19.35 -14.61
CA ASP A 508 7.93 18.89 -15.22
C ASP A 508 8.72 17.94 -14.29
N ALA A 509 9.87 17.44 -14.75
CA ALA A 509 10.67 16.48 -14.00
C ALA A 509 11.29 17.08 -12.72
N ASN A 510 11.47 18.39 -12.62
CA ASN A 510 11.97 19.03 -11.41
C ASN A 510 10.95 19.00 -10.26
N ASP A 511 9.63 19.00 -10.58
CA ASP A 511 8.58 18.82 -9.57
C ASP A 511 8.67 17.45 -8.89
N VAL A 512 8.99 16.42 -9.67
CA VAL A 512 9.22 15.07 -9.13
C VAL A 512 10.45 15.06 -8.23
N VAL A 513 11.58 15.62 -8.68
CA VAL A 513 12.82 15.66 -7.88
C VAL A 513 12.62 16.46 -6.61
N ALA A 514 11.95 17.63 -6.66
CA ALA A 514 11.66 18.46 -5.50
C ALA A 514 10.72 17.74 -4.50
N SER A 515 9.68 17.05 -4.99
CA SER A 515 8.80 16.27 -4.13
C SER A 515 9.55 15.18 -3.36
N PHE A 516 10.45 14.45 -4.05
CA PHE A 516 11.27 13.44 -3.38
C PHE A 516 12.32 14.06 -2.45
N ALA A 517 12.95 15.19 -2.80
CA ALA A 517 13.88 15.89 -1.92
C ALA A 517 13.21 16.28 -0.60
N ALA A 518 12.01 16.86 -0.66
CA ALA A 518 11.25 17.29 0.51
C ALA A 518 10.90 16.16 1.49
N ILE A 519 10.68 14.94 1.00
CA ILE A 519 10.32 13.81 1.87
C ILE A 519 11.50 12.92 2.24
N TRP A 520 12.59 12.94 1.48
CA TRP A 520 13.72 12.04 1.65
C TRP A 520 14.94 12.71 2.31
N ASP A 521 15.25 13.97 1.98
CA ASP A 521 16.46 14.66 2.43
C ASP A 521 16.16 15.58 3.62
N THR A 522 16.59 15.20 4.82
CA THR A 522 16.37 16.00 6.04
C THR A 522 17.07 17.36 6.00
N SER A 523 18.01 17.58 5.07
CA SER A 523 18.66 18.88 4.85
C SER A 523 17.91 19.79 3.86
N ASP A 524 16.88 19.27 3.16
CA ASP A 524 16.06 20.09 2.26
C ASP A 524 15.21 21.09 3.06
N PRO A 525 15.15 22.38 2.66
CA PRO A 525 14.35 23.40 3.38
C PRO A 525 12.85 23.06 3.44
N ASN A 526 12.35 22.21 2.53
CA ASN A 526 10.97 21.75 2.47
C ASN A 526 10.71 20.45 3.26
N HIS A 527 11.73 19.87 3.90
CA HIS A 527 11.59 18.68 4.74
C HIS A 527 11.04 19.07 6.11
N LYS A 528 9.72 19.30 6.20
CA LYS A 528 9.04 19.65 7.45
C LYS A 528 7.89 18.70 7.78
N GLY A 529 6.97 18.50 6.85
CA GLY A 529 5.80 17.67 7.09
C GLY A 529 4.90 18.17 8.24
N ARG A 530 4.17 17.23 8.83
CA ARG A 530 3.42 17.41 10.08
C ARG A 530 4.23 16.93 11.28
N THR A 531 4.92 15.82 11.15
CA THR A 531 5.78 15.21 12.18
C THR A 531 7.27 15.36 11.83
N GLY A 532 7.60 15.41 10.55
CA GLY A 532 8.96 15.38 10.03
C GLY A 532 9.55 13.97 9.96
N GLU A 533 8.75 12.94 10.28
CA GLU A 533 9.23 11.57 10.33
C GLU A 533 9.04 10.82 8.99
N PHE A 534 8.04 11.18 8.20
CA PHE A 534 7.72 10.54 6.91
C PHE A 534 7.73 9.01 6.99
N LEU A 535 7.01 8.45 7.97
CA LEU A 535 7.09 7.05 8.36
C LEU A 535 6.84 6.07 7.21
N ILE A 536 5.82 6.29 6.37
CA ILE A 536 5.55 5.39 5.24
C ILE A 536 6.67 5.46 4.19
N PHE A 537 7.27 6.63 3.96
CA PHE A 537 8.44 6.71 3.09
C PHE A 537 9.60 5.86 3.63
N GLN A 538 9.87 5.92 4.94
CA GLN A 538 10.88 5.08 5.58
C GLN A 538 10.51 3.58 5.53
N GLU A 539 9.24 3.24 5.66
CA GLU A 539 8.78 1.85 5.47
C GLU A 539 9.03 1.36 4.04
N LEU A 540 8.86 2.21 3.03
CA LEU A 540 9.05 1.87 1.62
C LEU A 540 10.54 1.81 1.21
N PHE A 541 11.37 2.76 1.68
CA PHE A 541 12.72 2.99 1.15
C PHE A 541 13.83 3.01 2.19
N GLY A 542 13.53 2.78 3.47
CA GLY A 542 14.52 2.80 4.56
C GLY A 542 14.85 4.19 5.05
N SER A 543 16.07 4.41 5.49
CA SER A 543 16.49 5.64 6.16
C SER A 543 16.33 6.90 5.30
N LEU A 544 16.05 8.01 5.96
CA LEU A 544 16.09 9.34 5.35
C LEU A 544 17.55 9.75 5.07
N LEU A 545 17.74 10.53 4.02
CA LEU A 545 19.05 11.09 3.66
C LEU A 545 19.41 12.22 4.63
N ASN A 546 20.70 12.35 4.99
CA ASN A 546 21.23 13.38 5.88
C ASN A 546 20.53 13.41 7.26
N ASN A 547 19.95 12.29 7.70
CA ASN A 547 19.32 12.20 9.00
C ASN A 547 20.37 12.42 10.10
N PRO A 548 20.23 13.42 10.98
CA PRO A 548 21.15 13.59 12.11
C PRO A 548 20.97 12.39 13.06
N GLU A 549 22.07 11.68 13.34
CA GLU A 549 22.14 10.58 14.31
C GLU A 549 21.73 11.03 15.74
#